data_6558305348009559ed8e96e8bf406418
#
_entry.id   6558305348009559ed8e96e8bf406418
#
_cell.length_a   1.000
_cell.length_b   1.000
_cell.length_c   1.000
_cell.angle_alpha   90.00
_cell.angle_beta   90.00
_cell.angle_gamma   90.00
#
_symmetry.space_group_name_H-M   'P 1'
#
loop_
_entity.id
_entity.type
_entity.pdbx_description
1 polymer ?
#
loop_
_entity_poly.entity_id
_entity_poly.type
_entity_poly.pdbx_seq_one_letter_code
_entity_poly.pdbx_strand_id
1 'polypeptide(L)'
;MNYTELTTNIEDICEQTFTADQLAMFTEQAEQKIYNSVQLPALRKNQTGNATSGDKYLIYPTDLLHVYSLAVIDGSGNYTYLLDKDVNFIREAYPNASSTGTPKHYAWFDNTAFILGPTPDANYSVEIHYGYYPESIVTAGNTWLGNEFDSALLNGALVEAIRFQKGEPDMVALYEKLYVQALTLLINLGDGKMRKDAYRDGQTTRGAEV
;
A
#
# COMPACT_ATOMS: atom_id res chain seq x y z
N MET A 1 19.13 9.32 5.59
CA MET A 1 18.81 10.78 5.65
C MET A 1 17.51 10.96 6.43
N ASN A 2 17.49 11.83 7.44
CA ASN A 2 16.29 12.22 8.18
C ASN A 2 15.62 13.44 7.52
N TYR A 3 14.44 13.86 8.04
CA TYR A 3 13.69 14.97 7.43
C TYR A 3 14.44 16.31 7.48
N THR A 4 15.14 16.60 8.59
CA THR A 4 15.92 17.86 8.69
C THR A 4 17.07 17.91 7.68
N GLU A 5 17.77 16.79 7.51
CA GLU A 5 18.83 16.69 6.49
C GLU A 5 18.26 16.81 5.07
N LEU A 6 17.08 16.21 4.82
CA LEU A 6 16.40 16.31 3.53
C LEU A 6 16.04 17.76 3.20
N THR A 7 15.42 18.48 4.14
CA THR A 7 15.04 19.89 3.91
C THR A 7 16.24 20.79 3.70
N THR A 8 17.30 20.61 4.48
CA THR A 8 18.56 21.36 4.30
C THR A 8 19.14 21.10 2.91
N ASN A 9 19.22 19.84 2.48
CA ASN A 9 19.76 19.51 1.16
C ASN A 9 18.90 20.08 0.01
N ILE A 10 17.57 20.12 0.16
CA ILE A 10 16.69 20.72 -0.85
C ILE A 10 16.97 22.23 -0.95
N GLU A 11 17.07 22.93 0.18
CA GLU A 11 17.32 24.37 0.20
C GLU A 11 18.73 24.70 -0.35
N ASP A 12 19.75 23.94 0.04
CA ASP A 12 21.12 24.13 -0.44
C ASP A 12 21.25 23.90 -1.95
N ILE A 13 20.60 22.87 -2.49
CA ILE A 13 20.66 22.56 -3.94
C ILE A 13 19.84 23.55 -4.76
N CYS A 14 18.69 23.99 -4.25
CA CYS A 14 17.84 24.97 -4.91
C CYS A 14 18.34 26.41 -4.72
N GLU A 15 19.35 26.64 -3.88
CA GLU A 15 19.86 27.94 -3.49
C GLU A 15 18.76 28.92 -3.04
N GLN A 16 17.71 28.36 -2.39
CA GLN A 16 16.53 29.08 -1.95
C GLN A 16 15.95 28.52 -0.68
N THR A 17 15.50 29.41 0.19
CA THR A 17 14.75 29.04 1.40
C THR A 17 13.26 28.84 1.10
N PHE A 18 12.69 27.77 1.62
CA PHE A 18 11.27 27.45 1.50
C PHE A 18 10.58 27.48 2.87
N THR A 19 9.27 27.66 2.86
CA THR A 19 8.48 27.49 4.09
C THR A 19 8.38 26.01 4.47
N ALA A 20 8.14 25.74 5.75
CA ALA A 20 7.93 24.35 6.23
C ALA A 20 6.81 23.63 5.46
N ASP A 21 5.72 24.31 5.16
CA ASP A 21 4.61 23.74 4.39
C ASP A 21 5.00 23.38 2.94
N GLN A 22 5.86 24.21 2.32
CA GLN A 22 6.38 23.93 0.98
C GLN A 22 7.28 22.71 0.96
N LEU A 23 8.21 22.63 1.92
CA LEU A 23 9.11 21.47 2.07
C LEU A 23 8.32 20.18 2.36
N ALA A 24 7.31 20.25 3.21
CA ALA A 24 6.40 19.14 3.47
C ALA A 24 5.69 18.70 2.19
N MET A 25 5.10 19.63 1.44
CA MET A 25 4.42 19.35 0.19
C MET A 25 5.32 18.66 -0.83
N PHE A 26 6.54 19.15 -1.05
CA PHE A 26 7.49 18.52 -1.99
C PHE A 26 7.85 17.10 -1.58
N THR A 27 8.07 16.90 -0.28
CA THR A 27 8.43 15.61 0.30
C THR A 27 7.29 14.60 0.18
N GLU A 28 6.08 14.97 0.61
CA GLU A 28 4.90 14.10 0.57
C GLU A 28 4.52 13.71 -0.86
N GLN A 29 4.63 14.64 -1.82
CA GLN A 29 4.39 14.33 -3.23
C GLN A 29 5.43 13.35 -3.80
N ALA A 30 6.69 13.49 -3.40
CA ALA A 30 7.75 12.55 -3.79
C ALA A 30 7.49 11.16 -3.19
N GLU A 31 7.20 11.08 -1.89
CA GLU A 31 6.85 9.81 -1.22
C GLU A 31 5.68 9.11 -1.89
N GLN A 32 4.59 9.84 -2.15
CA GLN A 32 3.41 9.27 -2.79
C GLN A 32 3.71 8.71 -4.20
N LYS A 33 4.52 9.41 -5.00
CA LYS A 33 4.95 8.93 -6.32
C LYS A 33 5.80 7.67 -6.20
N ILE A 34 6.72 7.63 -5.24
CA ILE A 34 7.56 6.45 -4.98
C ILE A 34 6.68 5.27 -4.56
N TYR A 35 5.81 5.44 -3.57
CA TYR A 35 4.96 4.36 -3.06
C TYR A 35 3.99 3.80 -4.10
N ASN A 36 3.51 4.64 -5.02
CA ASN A 36 2.67 4.20 -6.13
C ASN A 36 3.44 3.46 -7.23
N SER A 37 4.76 3.64 -7.30
CA SER A 37 5.60 3.08 -8.36
C SER A 37 6.29 1.78 -7.97
N VAL A 38 6.34 1.44 -6.68
CA VAL A 38 7.10 0.30 -6.17
C VAL A 38 6.21 -0.70 -5.44
N GLN A 39 6.62 -1.97 -5.48
CA GLN A 39 6.02 -3.02 -4.66
C GLN A 39 7.06 -3.55 -3.68
N LEU A 40 6.91 -3.21 -2.42
CA LEU A 40 7.83 -3.59 -1.35
C LEU A 40 7.08 -4.18 -0.15
N PRO A 41 7.69 -5.13 0.59
CA PRO A 41 7.11 -5.61 1.85
C PRO A 41 6.85 -4.48 2.87
N ALA A 42 7.64 -3.40 2.83
CA ALA A 42 7.46 -2.20 3.67
C ALA A 42 6.13 -1.47 3.43
N LEU A 43 5.48 -1.67 2.26
CA LEU A 43 4.17 -1.13 1.92
C LEU A 43 3.02 -2.09 2.26
N ARG A 44 3.31 -3.16 3.01
CA ARG A 44 2.33 -4.16 3.42
C ARG A 44 2.19 -4.20 4.92
N LYS A 45 0.98 -4.41 5.38
CA LYS A 45 0.63 -4.50 6.79
C LYS A 45 -0.28 -5.68 7.03
N ASN A 46 -0.15 -6.31 8.17
CA ASN A 46 -1.06 -7.35 8.63
C ASN A 46 -1.76 -6.85 9.90
N GLN A 47 -3.08 -6.99 9.94
CA GLN A 47 -3.86 -6.56 11.09
C GLN A 47 -4.95 -7.58 11.41
N THR A 48 -5.27 -7.71 12.68
CA THR A 48 -6.37 -8.55 13.15
C THR A 48 -7.54 -7.68 13.60
N GLY A 49 -8.74 -8.22 13.43
CA GLY A 49 -9.98 -7.58 13.86
C GLY A 49 -11.02 -8.64 14.23
N ASN A 50 -12.27 -8.26 14.28
CA ASN A 50 -13.37 -9.17 14.61
C ASN A 50 -14.57 -8.94 13.68
N ALA A 51 -15.16 -10.03 13.21
CA ALA A 51 -16.47 -10.05 12.59
C ALA A 51 -17.49 -10.48 13.64
N THR A 52 -18.59 -9.72 13.76
CA THR A 52 -19.64 -9.93 14.76
C THR A 52 -20.73 -10.85 14.21
N SER A 53 -21.20 -11.79 15.01
CA SER A 53 -22.34 -12.66 14.67
C SER A 53 -23.57 -11.83 14.30
N GLY A 54 -24.21 -12.17 13.19
CA GLY A 54 -25.39 -11.49 12.67
C GLY A 54 -25.12 -10.16 11.96
N ASP A 55 -23.88 -9.67 11.96
CA ASP A 55 -23.49 -8.47 11.21
C ASP A 55 -22.74 -8.86 9.93
N LYS A 56 -23.29 -8.48 8.80
CA LYS A 56 -22.67 -8.74 7.48
C LYS A 56 -21.63 -7.69 7.09
N TYR A 57 -21.48 -6.62 7.85
CA TYR A 57 -20.53 -5.55 7.55
C TYR A 57 -19.28 -5.72 8.42
N LEU A 58 -18.12 -5.63 7.77
CA LEU A 58 -16.81 -5.68 8.41
C LEU A 58 -16.10 -4.35 8.17
N ILE A 59 -15.88 -3.58 9.23
CA ILE A 59 -15.12 -2.33 9.16
C ILE A 59 -13.66 -2.68 8.91
N TYR A 60 -13.03 -2.01 7.94
CA TYR A 60 -11.63 -2.19 7.62
C TYR A 60 -10.75 -1.03 8.13
N PRO A 61 -9.41 -1.21 8.19
CA PRO A 61 -8.48 -0.18 8.62
C PRO A 61 -8.56 1.09 7.74
N THR A 62 -8.47 2.26 8.35
CA THR A 62 -8.58 3.56 7.65
C THR A 62 -7.42 3.83 6.68
N ASP A 63 -6.29 3.15 6.87
CA ASP A 63 -5.10 3.22 6.03
C ASP A 63 -5.06 2.16 4.91
N LEU A 64 -6.17 1.42 4.72
CA LEU A 64 -6.28 0.38 3.70
C LEU A 64 -6.32 0.97 2.29
N LEU A 65 -5.40 0.53 1.43
CA LEU A 65 -5.39 0.86 0.00
C LEU A 65 -5.96 -0.29 -0.85
N HIS A 66 -5.48 -1.51 -0.61
CA HIS A 66 -5.92 -2.72 -1.32
C HIS A 66 -5.66 -3.95 -0.47
N VAL A 67 -6.43 -5.00 -0.70
CA VAL A 67 -6.35 -6.25 0.06
C VAL A 67 -5.51 -7.27 -0.70
N TYR A 68 -4.54 -7.88 -0.03
CA TYR A 68 -3.84 -9.07 -0.53
C TYR A 68 -4.55 -10.36 -0.12
N SER A 69 -4.97 -10.43 1.15
CA SER A 69 -5.77 -11.54 1.66
C SER A 69 -6.61 -11.10 2.85
N LEU A 70 -7.79 -11.68 2.96
CA LEU A 70 -8.71 -11.53 4.07
C LEU A 70 -9.16 -12.91 4.51
N ALA A 71 -9.05 -13.21 5.79
CA ALA A 71 -9.45 -14.48 6.36
C ALA A 71 -10.29 -14.29 7.61
N VAL A 72 -11.24 -15.20 7.83
CA VAL A 72 -11.90 -15.40 9.12
C VAL A 72 -11.28 -16.61 9.79
N ILE A 73 -11.13 -16.54 11.11
CA ILE A 73 -10.50 -17.56 11.95
C ILE A 73 -11.57 -18.06 12.91
N ASP A 74 -11.83 -19.36 12.88
CA ASP A 74 -12.79 -19.99 13.77
C ASP A 74 -12.26 -20.16 15.20
N GLY A 75 -13.10 -20.59 16.13
CA GLY A 75 -12.73 -20.83 17.53
C GLY A 75 -11.68 -21.93 17.73
N SER A 76 -11.38 -22.72 16.71
CA SER A 76 -10.35 -23.77 16.70
C SER A 76 -9.04 -23.29 16.07
N GLY A 77 -8.99 -22.04 15.57
CA GLY A 77 -7.81 -21.46 14.92
C GLY A 77 -7.67 -21.81 13.45
N ASN A 78 -8.70 -22.36 12.79
CA ASN A 78 -8.65 -22.64 11.36
C ASN A 78 -8.97 -21.38 10.55
N TYR A 79 -8.18 -21.14 9.52
CA TYR A 79 -8.32 -20.01 8.61
C TYR A 79 -9.23 -20.35 7.44
N THR A 80 -10.22 -19.53 7.19
CA THR A 80 -11.02 -19.52 5.97
C THR A 80 -10.73 -18.24 5.21
N TYR A 81 -9.96 -18.34 4.11
CA TYR A 81 -9.66 -17.20 3.24
C TYR A 81 -10.88 -16.85 2.40
N LEU A 82 -11.29 -15.59 2.44
CA LEU A 82 -12.43 -15.07 1.72
C LEU A 82 -12.05 -14.70 0.29
N LEU A 83 -12.95 -14.99 -0.64
CA LEU A 83 -12.80 -14.60 -2.04
C LEU A 83 -13.41 -13.21 -2.26
N ASP A 84 -12.64 -12.34 -2.92
CA ASP A 84 -13.12 -11.03 -3.37
C ASP A 84 -14.17 -11.20 -4.47
N LYS A 85 -15.32 -10.55 -4.33
CA LYS A 85 -16.46 -10.59 -5.23
C LYS A 85 -17.07 -9.20 -5.38
N ASP A 86 -17.97 -9.06 -6.34
CA ASP A 86 -18.82 -7.88 -6.48
C ASP A 86 -19.95 -7.86 -5.45
N VAL A 87 -20.39 -6.67 -5.04
CA VAL A 87 -21.52 -6.50 -4.10
C VAL A 87 -22.81 -7.17 -4.61
N ASN A 88 -23.06 -7.12 -5.93
CA ASN A 88 -24.24 -7.74 -6.51
C ASN A 88 -24.18 -9.26 -6.40
N PHE A 89 -22.98 -9.85 -6.60
CA PHE A 89 -22.79 -11.27 -6.36
C PHE A 89 -23.14 -11.67 -4.91
N ILE A 90 -22.67 -10.90 -3.92
CA ILE A 90 -23.00 -11.19 -2.51
C ILE A 90 -24.51 -11.12 -2.27
N ARG A 91 -25.18 -10.11 -2.84
CA ARG A 91 -26.63 -9.93 -2.70
C ARG A 91 -27.46 -11.01 -3.39
N GLU A 92 -27.01 -11.49 -4.54
CA GLU A 92 -27.67 -12.57 -5.28
C GLU A 92 -27.42 -13.93 -4.64
N ALA A 93 -26.19 -14.22 -4.23
CA ALA A 93 -25.83 -15.48 -3.61
C ALA A 93 -26.42 -15.64 -2.20
N TYR A 94 -26.56 -14.52 -1.47
CA TYR A 94 -27.04 -14.47 -0.09
C TYR A 94 -28.19 -13.46 0.08
N PRO A 95 -29.34 -13.66 -0.61
CA PRO A 95 -30.44 -12.69 -0.63
C PRO A 95 -31.17 -12.57 0.71
N ASN A 96 -31.09 -13.60 1.55
CA ASN A 96 -31.73 -13.61 2.85
C ASN A 96 -30.72 -13.28 3.96
N ALA A 97 -30.91 -12.14 4.64
CA ALA A 97 -30.07 -11.72 5.75
C ALA A 97 -30.08 -12.71 6.94
N SER A 98 -31.09 -13.55 7.06
CA SER A 98 -31.19 -14.62 8.09
C SER A 98 -30.40 -15.88 7.72
N SER A 99 -29.86 -15.95 6.50
CA SER A 99 -28.97 -17.05 6.08
C SER A 99 -27.55 -16.75 6.59
N THR A 100 -27.27 -17.28 7.78
CA THR A 100 -25.97 -17.12 8.43
C THR A 100 -25.08 -18.34 8.21
N GLY A 101 -23.77 -18.14 8.32
CA GLY A 101 -22.76 -19.18 8.21
C GLY A 101 -21.35 -18.61 8.28
N THR A 102 -20.33 -19.45 8.23
CA THR A 102 -18.95 -18.99 8.11
C THR A 102 -18.77 -18.20 6.82
N PRO A 103 -18.33 -16.95 6.86
CA PRO A 103 -18.08 -16.14 5.66
C PRO A 103 -17.12 -16.82 4.69
N LYS A 104 -17.41 -16.73 3.38
CA LYS A 104 -16.60 -17.28 2.29
C LYS A 104 -16.22 -16.24 1.24
N HIS A 105 -17.01 -15.16 1.16
CA HIS A 105 -16.85 -14.10 0.20
C HIS A 105 -16.91 -12.76 0.89
N TYR A 106 -16.22 -11.76 0.30
CA TYR A 106 -16.35 -10.36 0.69
C TYR A 106 -16.43 -9.49 -0.57
N ALA A 107 -16.95 -8.29 -0.41
CA ALA A 107 -16.93 -7.26 -1.44
C ALA A 107 -16.71 -5.89 -0.79
N TRP A 108 -16.10 -4.97 -1.53
CA TRP A 108 -15.99 -3.57 -1.15
C TRP A 108 -17.39 -2.94 -1.17
N PHE A 109 -17.93 -2.60 0.00
CA PHE A 109 -19.29 -2.08 0.11
C PHE A 109 -19.32 -0.56 0.04
N ASP A 110 -18.53 0.11 0.84
CA ASP A 110 -18.37 1.55 0.87
C ASP A 110 -16.93 1.92 1.25
N ASN A 111 -16.69 3.19 1.62
CA ASN A 111 -15.37 3.70 2.00
C ASN A 111 -14.92 3.31 3.43
N THR A 112 -15.68 2.49 4.13
CA THR A 112 -15.43 2.12 5.54
C THR A 112 -15.57 0.64 5.83
N ALA A 113 -16.32 -0.10 5.00
CA ALA A 113 -16.69 -1.46 5.29
C ALA A 113 -16.72 -2.38 4.06
N PHE A 114 -16.36 -3.64 4.29
CA PHE A 114 -16.68 -4.75 3.41
C PHE A 114 -18.07 -5.31 3.74
N ILE A 115 -18.73 -5.90 2.74
CA ILE A 115 -19.88 -6.78 2.94
C ILE A 115 -19.41 -8.23 2.88
N LEU A 116 -19.81 -9.04 3.84
CA LEU A 116 -19.48 -10.46 3.94
C LEU A 116 -20.62 -11.33 3.42
N GLY A 117 -20.29 -12.48 2.89
CA GLY A 117 -21.25 -13.47 2.46
C GLY A 117 -20.79 -14.92 2.71
N PRO A 118 -21.61 -15.77 3.38
CA PRO A 118 -22.84 -15.42 4.12
C PRO A 118 -22.62 -14.50 5.33
N THR A 119 -23.71 -14.01 5.94
CA THR A 119 -23.63 -13.27 7.21
C THR A 119 -23.02 -14.17 8.30
N PRO A 120 -22.04 -13.69 9.10
CA PRO A 120 -21.43 -14.50 10.15
C PRO A 120 -22.45 -15.10 11.14
N ASP A 121 -22.37 -16.40 11.39
CA ASP A 121 -23.21 -17.12 12.37
C ASP A 121 -22.61 -17.09 13.77
N ALA A 122 -21.36 -16.74 13.91
CA ALA A 122 -20.63 -16.61 15.17
C ALA A 122 -19.68 -15.38 15.13
N ASN A 123 -19.09 -15.06 16.27
CA ASN A 123 -18.00 -14.10 16.29
C ASN A 123 -16.73 -14.80 15.78
N TYR A 124 -16.12 -14.22 14.76
CA TYR A 124 -14.88 -14.70 14.16
C TYR A 124 -13.77 -13.68 14.37
N SER A 125 -12.58 -14.14 14.69
CA SER A 125 -11.39 -13.31 14.49
C SER A 125 -11.16 -13.14 12.99
N VAL A 126 -10.69 -11.98 12.60
CA VAL A 126 -10.39 -11.65 11.21
C VAL A 126 -8.93 -11.26 11.08
N GLU A 127 -8.26 -11.74 10.04
CA GLU A 127 -6.93 -11.31 9.68
C GLU A 127 -6.95 -10.73 8.27
N ILE A 128 -6.43 -9.51 8.14
CA ILE A 128 -6.30 -8.82 6.86
C ILE A 128 -4.84 -8.50 6.57
N HIS A 129 -4.35 -8.94 5.41
CA HIS A 129 -3.05 -8.55 4.86
C HIS A 129 -3.30 -7.59 3.70
N TYR A 130 -2.77 -6.37 3.79
CA TYR A 130 -3.15 -5.28 2.90
C TYR A 130 -2.00 -4.33 2.61
N GLY A 131 -2.16 -3.57 1.52
CA GLY A 131 -1.28 -2.46 1.17
C GLY A 131 -1.72 -1.16 1.83
N TYR A 132 -0.75 -0.39 2.29
CA TYR A 132 -0.95 0.91 2.93
C TYR A 132 0.17 1.88 2.55
N TYR A 133 -0.05 3.18 2.76
CA TYR A 133 1.04 4.15 2.74
C TYR A 133 1.67 4.24 4.13
N PRO A 134 3.01 4.06 4.23
CA PRO A 134 3.72 4.34 5.47
C PRO A 134 3.56 5.80 5.90
N GLU A 135 3.77 6.05 7.18
CA GLU A 135 3.81 7.39 7.71
C GLU A 135 4.90 8.22 7.00
N SER A 136 4.57 9.46 6.63
CA SER A 136 5.50 10.36 5.94
C SER A 136 6.71 10.69 6.83
N ILE A 137 7.89 10.83 6.21
CA ILE A 137 9.09 11.29 6.88
C ILE A 137 8.91 12.69 7.51
N VAL A 138 7.98 13.48 6.98
CA VAL A 138 7.61 14.80 7.52
C VAL A 138 7.12 14.69 8.95
N THR A 139 6.29 13.68 9.23
CA THR A 139 5.71 13.43 10.57
C THR A 139 6.62 12.56 11.42
N ALA A 140 7.12 11.45 10.84
CA ALA A 140 7.94 10.47 11.55
C ALA A 140 9.37 10.98 11.83
N GLY A 141 9.84 12.00 11.10
CA GLY A 141 11.21 12.52 11.17
C GLY A 141 12.24 11.61 10.53
N ASN A 142 12.00 10.30 10.49
CA ASN A 142 12.88 9.29 9.92
C ASN A 142 12.08 8.09 9.41
N THR A 143 12.34 7.61 8.20
CA THR A 143 11.67 6.45 7.58
C THR A 143 12.67 5.53 6.92
N TRP A 144 12.24 4.29 6.60
CA TRP A 144 13.04 3.34 5.84
C TRP A 144 13.46 3.91 4.47
N LEU A 145 12.59 4.70 3.84
CA LEU A 145 12.87 5.34 2.55
C LEU A 145 14.03 6.34 2.67
N GLY A 146 14.00 7.20 3.70
CA GLY A 146 15.07 8.14 3.97
C GLY A 146 16.39 7.46 4.37
N ASN A 147 16.34 6.31 5.06
CA ASN A 147 17.53 5.60 5.51
C ASN A 147 18.21 4.77 4.42
N GLU A 148 17.43 4.08 3.61
CA GLU A 148 17.93 3.09 2.66
C GLU A 148 17.93 3.59 1.20
N PHE A 149 17.08 4.59 0.88
CA PHE A 149 16.84 5.08 -0.48
C PHE A 149 16.71 6.60 -0.54
N ASP A 150 17.57 7.29 0.18
CA ASP A 150 17.61 8.75 0.28
C ASP A 150 17.75 9.44 -1.09
N SER A 151 18.48 8.84 -2.03
CA SER A 151 18.62 9.39 -3.38
C SER A 151 17.28 9.43 -4.15
N ALA A 152 16.40 8.44 -3.97
CA ALA A 152 15.10 8.46 -4.61
C ALA A 152 14.20 9.53 -3.99
N LEU A 153 14.22 9.66 -2.66
CA LEU A 153 13.43 10.64 -1.94
C LEU A 153 13.91 12.08 -2.25
N LEU A 154 15.22 12.33 -2.15
CA LEU A 154 15.82 13.64 -2.41
C LEU A 154 15.56 14.10 -3.85
N ASN A 155 15.90 13.27 -4.84
CA ASN A 155 15.69 13.67 -6.24
C ASN A 155 14.21 13.84 -6.58
N GLY A 156 13.32 13.02 -5.99
CA GLY A 156 11.87 13.18 -6.14
C GLY A 156 11.39 14.52 -5.58
N ALA A 157 11.82 14.90 -4.38
CA ALA A 157 11.48 16.18 -3.76
C ALA A 157 12.08 17.38 -4.52
N LEU A 158 13.32 17.25 -5.04
CA LEU A 158 13.95 18.28 -5.86
C LEU A 158 13.20 18.54 -7.17
N VAL A 159 12.67 17.52 -7.82
CA VAL A 159 11.82 17.71 -9.01
C VAL A 159 10.62 18.59 -8.66
N GLU A 160 9.95 18.37 -7.53
CA GLU A 160 8.81 19.18 -7.12
C GLU A 160 9.23 20.60 -6.73
N ALA A 161 10.35 20.76 -6.00
CA ALA A 161 10.86 22.07 -5.61
C ALA A 161 11.25 22.93 -6.83
N ILE A 162 11.96 22.37 -7.80
CA ILE A 162 12.39 23.09 -9.00
C ILE A 162 11.18 23.45 -9.89
N ARG A 163 10.20 22.57 -10.00
CA ARG A 163 8.93 22.89 -10.68
C ARG A 163 8.19 24.02 -9.99
N PHE A 164 8.17 24.03 -8.67
CA PHE A 164 7.55 25.10 -7.88
C PHE A 164 8.23 26.45 -8.12
N GLN A 165 9.56 26.47 -8.22
CA GLN A 165 10.35 27.67 -8.54
C GLN A 165 10.17 28.13 -9.99
N LYS A 166 9.51 27.35 -10.86
CA LYS A 166 9.48 27.55 -12.31
C LYS A 166 10.90 27.55 -12.90
N GLY A 167 11.76 26.66 -12.36
CA GLY A 167 13.15 26.52 -12.78
C GLY A 167 13.30 26.20 -14.27
N GLU A 168 14.51 26.34 -14.78
CA GLU A 168 14.81 26.09 -16.18
C GLU A 168 14.50 24.65 -16.59
N PRO A 169 13.95 24.42 -17.80
CA PRO A 169 13.57 23.08 -18.26
C PRO A 169 14.69 22.04 -18.19
N ASP A 170 15.93 22.47 -18.41
CA ASP A 170 17.12 21.60 -18.38
C ASP A 170 17.37 21.08 -16.95
N MET A 171 17.17 21.90 -15.94
CA MET A 171 17.32 21.52 -14.53
C MET A 171 16.21 20.54 -14.12
N VAL A 172 14.97 20.81 -14.53
CA VAL A 172 13.86 19.87 -14.30
C VAL A 172 14.18 18.52 -14.94
N ALA A 173 14.61 18.51 -16.20
CA ALA A 173 14.93 17.27 -16.92
C ALA A 173 16.11 16.50 -16.28
N LEU A 174 17.11 17.21 -15.74
CA LEU A 174 18.23 16.60 -15.04
C LEU A 174 17.75 15.85 -13.78
N TYR A 175 16.98 16.50 -12.90
CA TYR A 175 16.53 15.89 -11.67
C TYR A 175 15.46 14.81 -11.90
N GLU A 176 14.61 14.95 -12.93
CA GLU A 176 13.72 13.87 -13.36
C GLU A 176 14.50 12.62 -13.78
N LYS A 177 15.59 12.79 -14.53
CA LYS A 177 16.45 11.67 -14.93
C LYS A 177 17.12 11.00 -13.72
N LEU A 178 17.65 11.77 -12.78
CA LEU A 178 18.24 11.24 -11.54
C LEU A 178 17.19 10.51 -10.68
N TYR A 179 16.00 11.08 -10.56
CA TYR A 179 14.89 10.46 -9.86
C TYR A 179 14.50 9.11 -10.50
N VAL A 180 14.33 9.06 -11.83
CA VAL A 180 13.98 7.82 -12.54
C VAL A 180 15.07 6.76 -12.39
N GLN A 181 16.35 7.13 -12.40
CA GLN A 181 17.45 6.20 -12.15
C GLN A 181 17.39 5.62 -10.74
N ALA A 182 17.21 6.47 -9.72
CA ALA A 182 17.09 6.03 -8.33
C ALA A 182 15.83 5.16 -8.12
N LEU A 183 14.70 5.55 -8.70
CA LEU A 183 13.44 4.79 -8.64
C LEU A 183 13.58 3.41 -9.31
N THR A 184 14.29 3.32 -10.43
CA THR A 184 14.54 2.03 -11.12
C THR A 184 15.31 1.06 -10.22
N LEU A 185 16.31 1.53 -9.48
CA LEU A 185 17.04 0.70 -8.53
C LEU A 185 16.12 0.20 -7.39
N LEU A 186 15.24 1.06 -6.91
CA LEU A 186 14.27 0.70 -5.86
C LEU A 186 13.24 -0.32 -6.36
N ILE A 187 12.74 -0.18 -7.59
CA ILE A 187 11.83 -1.15 -8.23
C ILE A 187 12.52 -2.52 -8.36
N ASN A 188 13.76 -2.54 -8.88
CA ASN A 188 14.51 -3.79 -9.02
C ASN A 188 14.74 -4.50 -7.68
N LEU A 189 14.98 -3.75 -6.61
CA LEU A 189 15.09 -4.32 -5.26
C LEU A 189 13.73 -4.87 -4.78
N GLY A 190 12.65 -4.14 -5.05
CA GLY A 190 11.28 -4.58 -4.74
C GLY A 190 10.96 -5.90 -5.43
N ASP A 191 11.21 -5.99 -6.72
CA ASP A 191 11.02 -7.20 -7.51
C ASP A 191 11.86 -8.37 -6.99
N GLY A 192 13.11 -8.10 -6.58
CA GLY A 192 13.99 -9.10 -5.96
C GLY A 192 13.44 -9.65 -4.64
N LYS A 193 12.90 -8.77 -3.77
CA LYS A 193 12.28 -9.16 -2.49
C LYS A 193 10.92 -9.87 -2.68
N MET A 194 10.25 -9.63 -3.80
CA MET A 194 8.93 -10.17 -4.11
C MET A 194 8.97 -11.41 -5.00
N ARG A 195 10.16 -11.87 -5.39
CA ARG A 195 10.31 -13.07 -6.23
C ARG A 195 9.59 -14.26 -5.62
N LYS A 196 8.72 -14.85 -6.41
CA LYS A 196 8.10 -16.13 -6.13
C LYS A 196 9.17 -17.22 -6.15
N ASP A 197 8.93 -18.27 -5.37
CA ASP A 197 9.78 -19.47 -5.39
C ASP A 197 9.88 -20.00 -6.83
N ALA A 198 11.10 -19.97 -7.38
CA ALA A 198 11.36 -20.42 -8.75
C ALA A 198 11.00 -21.91 -8.97
N TYR A 199 10.93 -22.70 -7.92
CA TYR A 199 10.48 -24.08 -7.96
C TYR A 199 8.97 -24.20 -8.21
N ARG A 200 8.18 -23.26 -7.71
CA ARG A 200 6.73 -23.18 -7.97
C ARG A 200 6.41 -22.69 -9.38
N ASP A 201 7.19 -21.74 -9.90
CA ASP A 201 6.99 -21.25 -11.27
C ASP A 201 7.29 -22.32 -12.32
N GLY A 202 8.21 -23.26 -12.04
CA GLY A 202 8.48 -24.41 -12.90
C GLY A 202 7.39 -25.49 -12.91
N GLN A 203 6.50 -25.52 -11.92
CA GLN A 203 5.38 -26.48 -11.86
C GLN A 203 4.13 -26.01 -12.59
N THR A 204 3.91 -24.71 -12.71
CA THR A 204 2.75 -24.15 -13.42
C THR A 204 2.82 -24.30 -14.94
N THR A 205 4.01 -24.45 -15.49
CA THR A 205 4.20 -24.69 -16.93
C THR A 205 3.97 -26.14 -17.35
N ARG A 206 3.94 -27.09 -16.41
CA ARG A 206 3.64 -28.51 -16.71
C ARG A 206 2.16 -28.83 -16.90
N GLY A 207 1.24 -27.92 -16.54
CA GLY A 207 -0.20 -28.09 -16.70
C GLY A 207 -0.78 -27.53 -18.00
N ALA A 208 0.05 -26.97 -18.89
CA ALA A 208 -0.38 -26.38 -20.15
C ALA A 208 -0.18 -27.29 -21.37
N GLU A 209 0.28 -28.53 -21.16
CA GLU A 209 0.34 -29.55 -22.21
C GLU A 209 -0.63 -30.70 -21.88
N VAL A 210 -1.93 -30.45 -22.13
CA VAL A 210 -2.92 -31.48 -22.45
C VAL A 210 -3.97 -30.90 -23.40
#